data_e933b7cc621bbd72bcbea1578134ea0f
#
_entry.id   e933b7cc621bbd72bcbea1578134ea0f
#
_cell.length_a   1.000
_cell.length_b   1.000
_cell.length_c   1.000
_cell.angle_alpha   90.00
_cell.angle_beta   90.00
_cell.angle_gamma   90.00
#
_symmetry.space_group_name_H-M   'P 1'
#
loop_
_entity.id
_entity.type
_entity.pdbx_description
1 polymer ?
#
loop_
_entity_poly.entity_id
_entity_poly.type
_entity_poly.pdbx_seq_one_letter_code
_entity_poly.pdbx_strand_id
1 'polypeptide(L)'
;MNTELKLISMRDIQTEDVQWLWYPYLPRGKLTIVQGDPGEGKTTFVLAVISALTRGEPLPECEQAPEPVNVIYQTAEDGLADTIKPRLEAAGADCARVLVIDESKRELNLSDERLEQALRKTGAQLMVLDPIQAYLGDGVDMHRANEVRPILKRTAAMAERTGCAVILIGHMNKAQGLKSGYRGLGSIDFRAAARSVLVVGRLKDDPAVRIVAQDKNSLAPEGKSIAFQLDGERGFKWKGTCDLSVDDVLSGSGKLQTKTLQMEEELERMLREAATAEAVLNRAKELGVSERTLMTAKKNLGIVSEKRGSQWYWMLPEQGDVYKRQHWHWPCCG
;
A
#
# COMPACT_ATOMS: atom_id res chain seq x y z
N MET A 1 -8.83 -44.24 10.85
CA MET A 1 -9.83 -43.30 11.40
C MET A 1 -10.97 -43.24 10.39
N ASN A 2 -12.15 -43.67 10.78
CA ASN A 2 -13.33 -43.61 9.92
C ASN A 2 -13.75 -42.13 9.86
N THR A 3 -13.49 -41.47 8.74
CA THR A 3 -13.94 -40.09 8.51
C THR A 3 -15.41 -40.18 8.11
N GLU A 4 -16.30 -39.92 9.06
CA GLU A 4 -17.73 -39.85 8.80
C GLU A 4 -18.03 -38.77 7.78
N LEU A 5 -18.76 -39.09 6.71
CA LEU A 5 -19.18 -38.13 5.70
C LEU A 5 -20.18 -37.13 6.33
N LYS A 6 -19.78 -35.86 6.47
CA LYS A 6 -20.66 -34.78 6.91
C LYS A 6 -21.07 -33.94 5.71
N LEU A 7 -22.36 -33.88 5.42
CA LEU A 7 -22.95 -32.97 4.42
C LEU A 7 -23.56 -31.76 5.14
N ILE A 8 -23.34 -30.57 4.58
CA ILE A 8 -23.93 -29.33 5.06
C ILE A 8 -24.77 -28.77 3.91
N SER A 9 -26.03 -28.44 4.20
CA SER A 9 -26.88 -27.75 3.23
C SER A 9 -26.49 -26.28 3.11
N MET A 10 -26.45 -25.74 1.90
CA MET A 10 -26.24 -24.30 1.69
C MET A 10 -27.31 -23.45 2.36
N ARG A 11 -28.51 -24.01 2.62
CA ARG A 11 -29.59 -23.37 3.37
C ARG A 11 -29.20 -23.08 4.83
N ASP A 12 -28.31 -23.89 5.40
CA ASP A 12 -27.92 -23.82 6.81
C ASP A 12 -26.67 -22.95 7.01
N ILE A 13 -26.09 -22.44 5.91
CA ILE A 13 -24.93 -21.54 5.93
C ILE A 13 -25.43 -20.09 6.00
N GLN A 14 -24.99 -19.38 7.03
CA GLN A 14 -25.22 -17.94 7.12
C GLN A 14 -24.31 -17.20 6.14
N THR A 15 -24.89 -16.25 5.43
CA THR A 15 -24.10 -15.36 4.55
C THR A 15 -23.34 -14.33 5.38
N GLU A 16 -22.08 -14.11 5.03
CA GLU A 16 -21.22 -13.11 5.65
C GLU A 16 -20.69 -12.17 4.58
N ASP A 17 -20.65 -10.86 4.90
CA ASP A 17 -20.02 -9.88 4.03
C ASP A 17 -18.51 -9.99 4.09
N VAL A 18 -17.86 -9.80 2.93
CA VAL A 18 -16.39 -9.75 2.87
C VAL A 18 -15.89 -8.54 3.65
N GLN A 19 -15.07 -8.80 4.66
CA GLN A 19 -14.42 -7.77 5.44
C GLN A 19 -13.12 -7.35 4.78
N TRP A 20 -12.80 -6.05 4.81
CA TRP A 20 -11.64 -5.46 4.18
C TRP A 20 -10.75 -4.75 5.19
N LEU A 21 -9.45 -4.91 5.05
CA LEU A 21 -8.46 -4.09 5.72
C LEU A 21 -8.20 -2.81 4.89
N TRP A 22 -8.29 -2.94 3.56
CA TRP A 22 -8.22 -1.86 2.59
C TRP A 22 -9.04 -2.23 1.35
N TYR A 23 -10.24 -1.66 1.22
CA TYR A 23 -11.12 -1.91 0.06
C TYR A 23 -10.62 -1.17 -1.19
N PRO A 24 -10.64 -1.81 -2.37
CA PRO A 24 -10.89 -3.22 -2.64
C PRO A 24 -9.60 -4.05 -2.78
N TYR A 25 -8.49 -3.63 -2.16
CA TYR A 25 -7.14 -4.18 -2.40
C TYR A 25 -6.75 -5.28 -1.41
N LEU A 26 -7.06 -5.15 -0.12
CA LEU A 26 -6.65 -6.07 0.95
C LEU A 26 -7.85 -6.66 1.70
N PRO A 27 -8.38 -7.83 1.28
CA PRO A 27 -9.45 -8.52 2.00
C PRO A 27 -8.92 -9.19 3.27
N ARG A 28 -9.66 -9.09 4.37
CA ARG A 28 -9.38 -9.80 5.63
C ARG A 28 -9.55 -11.31 5.46
N GLY A 29 -8.71 -12.08 6.15
CA GLY A 29 -8.76 -13.54 6.11
C GLY A 29 -8.41 -14.15 4.75
N LYS A 30 -7.74 -13.43 3.87
CA LYS A 30 -7.42 -13.88 2.50
C LYS A 30 -5.98 -13.52 2.13
N LEU A 31 -5.49 -14.19 1.07
CA LEU A 31 -4.18 -13.93 0.49
C LEU A 31 -4.26 -12.83 -0.55
N THR A 32 -3.33 -11.89 -0.47
CA THR A 32 -3.03 -10.88 -1.49
C THR A 32 -1.60 -11.04 -1.96
N ILE A 33 -1.37 -11.04 -3.26
CA ILE A 33 -0.03 -11.02 -3.85
C ILE A 33 0.31 -9.60 -4.26
N VAL A 34 1.53 -9.17 -3.91
CA VAL A 34 2.15 -7.94 -4.44
C VAL A 34 3.36 -8.36 -5.26
N GLN A 35 3.29 -8.17 -6.57
CA GLN A 35 4.32 -8.64 -7.49
C GLN A 35 4.80 -7.52 -8.42
N GLY A 36 5.97 -7.71 -9.03
CA GLY A 36 6.60 -6.78 -9.97
C GLY A 36 8.08 -7.11 -10.12
N ASP A 37 8.76 -6.49 -11.08
CA ASP A 37 10.18 -6.69 -11.31
C ASP A 37 11.03 -6.21 -10.09
N PRO A 38 12.26 -6.70 -9.89
CA PRO A 38 13.15 -6.20 -8.86
C PRO A 38 13.36 -4.68 -8.98
N GLY A 39 13.39 -3.98 -7.83
CA GLY A 39 13.60 -2.52 -7.78
C GLY A 39 12.38 -1.67 -8.13
N GLU A 40 11.21 -2.25 -8.38
CA GLU A 40 9.98 -1.49 -8.68
C GLU A 40 9.32 -0.84 -7.45
N GLY A 41 9.83 -1.07 -6.24
CA GLY A 41 9.33 -0.41 -5.03
C GLY A 41 8.23 -1.18 -4.30
N LYS A 42 8.07 -2.50 -4.52
CA LYS A 42 7.09 -3.35 -3.84
C LYS A 42 7.16 -3.26 -2.32
N THR A 43 8.36 -3.51 -1.76
CA THR A 43 8.62 -3.42 -0.31
C THR A 43 8.27 -2.04 0.22
N THR A 44 8.73 -0.96 -0.43
CA THR A 44 8.47 0.42 0.01
C THR A 44 6.97 0.75 -0.03
N PHE A 45 6.25 0.29 -1.05
CA PHE A 45 4.79 0.41 -1.12
C PHE A 45 4.12 -0.28 0.07
N VAL A 46 4.51 -1.54 0.36
CA VAL A 46 3.91 -2.29 1.48
C VAL A 46 4.26 -1.65 2.82
N LEU A 47 5.49 -1.15 3.02
CA LEU A 47 5.87 -0.42 4.23
C LEU A 47 5.05 0.88 4.41
N ALA A 48 4.72 1.58 3.32
CA ALA A 48 3.84 2.75 3.39
C ALA A 48 2.40 2.37 3.76
N VAL A 49 1.89 1.24 3.27
CA VAL A 49 0.60 0.68 3.70
C VAL A 49 0.62 0.32 5.19
N ILE A 50 1.68 -0.35 5.66
CA ILE A 50 1.88 -0.68 7.08
C ILE A 50 1.90 0.60 7.92
N SER A 51 2.61 1.62 7.48
CA SER A 51 2.69 2.90 8.17
C SER A 51 1.31 3.53 8.37
N ALA A 52 0.49 3.59 7.33
CA ALA A 52 -0.86 4.11 7.43
C ALA A 52 -1.73 3.26 8.38
N LEU A 53 -1.70 1.93 8.24
CA LEU A 53 -2.51 1.00 9.04
C LEU A 53 -2.13 1.01 10.53
N THR A 54 -0.83 1.12 10.86
CA THR A 54 -0.39 1.14 12.26
C THR A 54 -0.77 2.42 12.99
N ARG A 55 -0.98 3.53 12.25
CA ARG A 55 -1.44 4.82 12.81
C ARG A 55 -2.95 5.04 12.71
N GLY A 56 -3.67 4.14 12.04
CA GLY A 56 -5.08 4.36 11.76
C GLY A 56 -5.31 5.49 10.75
N GLU A 57 -4.37 5.70 9.82
CA GLU A 57 -4.54 6.68 8.75
C GLU A 57 -5.26 6.04 7.54
N PRO A 58 -6.11 6.80 6.84
CA PRO A 58 -6.82 6.27 5.69
C PRO A 58 -5.85 6.03 4.52
N LEU A 59 -6.00 4.88 3.86
CA LEU A 59 -5.33 4.54 2.60
C LEU A 59 -6.05 5.16 1.39
N PRO A 60 -5.41 5.27 0.21
CA PRO A 60 -6.08 5.72 -1.01
C PRO A 60 -7.42 5.00 -1.26
N GLU A 61 -8.43 5.70 -1.75
CA GLU A 61 -9.81 5.23 -1.98
C GLU A 61 -10.60 4.82 -0.71
N CYS A 62 -10.04 4.95 0.49
CA CYS A 62 -10.78 4.76 1.74
C CYS A 62 -11.22 6.11 2.31
N GLU A 63 -12.51 6.30 2.54
CA GLU A 63 -13.04 7.52 3.14
C GLU A 63 -12.83 7.55 4.66
N GLN A 64 -12.88 6.39 5.29
CA GLN A 64 -12.75 6.26 6.73
C GLN A 64 -11.35 5.78 7.12
N ALA A 65 -10.81 6.38 8.18
CA ALA A 65 -9.61 5.90 8.82
C ALA A 65 -9.89 4.57 9.54
N PRO A 66 -9.06 3.52 9.32
CA PRO A 66 -9.19 2.29 10.10
C PRO A 66 -8.74 2.51 11.54
N GLU A 67 -9.16 1.64 12.45
CA GLU A 67 -8.48 1.55 13.76
C GLU A 67 -7.03 1.10 13.58
N PRO A 68 -6.08 1.63 14.39
CA PRO A 68 -4.69 1.20 14.33
C PRO A 68 -4.53 -0.31 14.55
N VAL A 69 -3.79 -0.99 13.67
CA VAL A 69 -3.64 -2.44 13.71
C VAL A 69 -2.21 -2.89 14.02
N ASN A 70 -2.08 -4.06 14.63
CA ASN A 70 -0.80 -4.75 14.74
C ASN A 70 -0.49 -5.48 13.43
N VAL A 71 0.78 -5.52 13.06
CA VAL A 71 1.28 -6.12 11.83
C VAL A 71 2.41 -7.09 12.16
N ILE A 72 2.44 -8.26 11.52
CA ILE A 72 3.61 -9.14 11.50
C ILE A 72 4.29 -8.94 10.15
N TYR A 73 5.58 -8.55 10.16
CA TYR A 73 6.38 -8.36 8.97
C TYR A 73 7.59 -9.29 9.01
N GLN A 74 7.67 -10.21 8.06
CA GLN A 74 8.81 -11.11 7.91
C GLN A 74 9.56 -10.79 6.62
N THR A 75 10.89 -10.69 6.74
CA THR A 75 11.80 -10.46 5.62
C THR A 75 12.98 -11.40 5.70
N ALA A 76 13.42 -11.91 4.56
CA ALA A 76 14.59 -12.77 4.44
C ALA A 76 15.72 -12.12 3.61
N GLU A 77 15.46 -10.99 2.95
CA GLU A 77 16.45 -10.30 2.11
C GLU A 77 17.01 -9.06 2.80
N ASP A 78 16.15 -8.26 3.42
CA ASP A 78 16.53 -6.97 4.00
C ASP A 78 16.81 -7.09 5.52
N GLY A 79 17.86 -6.46 6.01
CA GLY A 79 18.17 -6.38 7.44
C GLY A 79 17.13 -5.57 8.20
N LEU A 80 16.73 -6.06 9.38
CA LEU A 80 15.74 -5.38 10.21
C LEU A 80 16.24 -4.03 10.74
N ALA A 81 17.50 -3.98 11.20
CA ALA A 81 18.05 -2.83 11.89
C ALA A 81 18.55 -1.73 10.95
N ASP A 82 19.10 -2.09 9.81
CA ASP A 82 19.75 -1.19 8.86
C ASP A 82 18.88 -0.79 7.68
N THR A 83 17.81 -1.55 7.41
CA THR A 83 16.99 -1.35 6.22
C THR A 83 15.51 -1.20 6.56
N ILE A 84 14.89 -2.18 7.20
CA ILE A 84 13.42 -2.20 7.38
C ILE A 84 12.97 -1.17 8.42
N LYS A 85 13.59 -1.18 9.61
CA LYS A 85 13.24 -0.23 10.68
C LYS A 85 13.44 1.23 10.24
N PRO A 86 14.57 1.64 9.65
CA PRO A 86 14.74 2.99 9.14
C PRO A 86 13.68 3.40 8.09
N ARG A 87 13.29 2.47 7.20
CA ARG A 87 12.25 2.74 6.20
C ARG A 87 10.86 2.89 6.83
N LEU A 88 10.53 2.07 7.84
CA LEU A 88 9.28 2.21 8.61
C LEU A 88 9.23 3.55 9.35
N GLU A 89 10.31 3.94 10.02
CA GLU A 89 10.42 5.23 10.71
C GLU A 89 10.30 6.41 9.73
N ALA A 90 10.99 6.34 8.59
CA ALA A 90 10.89 7.36 7.54
C ALA A 90 9.47 7.46 6.94
N ALA A 91 8.76 6.33 6.82
CA ALA A 91 7.36 6.30 6.43
C ALA A 91 6.42 6.76 7.58
N GLY A 92 6.94 6.93 8.80
CA GLY A 92 6.20 7.37 9.97
C GLY A 92 5.36 6.27 10.62
N ALA A 93 5.72 4.99 10.48
CA ALA A 93 4.99 3.89 11.10
C ALA A 93 5.06 3.92 12.64
N ASP A 94 3.98 3.46 13.30
CA ASP A 94 4.07 3.09 14.71
C ASP A 94 4.81 1.74 14.81
N CYS A 95 6.14 1.80 15.01
CA CYS A 95 6.98 0.61 15.09
C CYS A 95 6.65 -0.29 16.28
N ALA A 96 5.93 0.18 17.30
CA ALA A 96 5.48 -0.65 18.42
C ALA A 96 4.40 -1.66 17.98
N ARG A 97 3.73 -1.39 16.86
CA ARG A 97 2.72 -2.26 16.26
C ARG A 97 3.25 -3.15 15.14
N VAL A 98 4.53 -3.01 14.75
CA VAL A 98 5.17 -3.85 13.75
C VAL A 98 6.02 -4.90 14.46
N LEU A 99 5.64 -6.15 14.34
CA LEU A 99 6.20 -7.28 15.05
C LEU A 99 6.90 -8.23 14.06
N VAL A 100 7.93 -8.90 14.53
CA VAL A 100 8.70 -9.89 13.77
C VAL A 100 8.77 -11.18 14.57
N ILE A 101 8.63 -12.33 13.91
CA ILE A 101 8.90 -13.64 14.52
C ILE A 101 10.40 -13.86 14.49
N ASP A 102 11.01 -14.15 15.64
CA ASP A 102 12.44 -14.44 15.74
C ASP A 102 12.78 -15.76 15.06
N GLU A 103 13.62 -15.70 14.04
CA GLU A 103 14.10 -16.83 13.25
C GLU A 103 15.54 -17.27 13.61
N SER A 104 16.16 -16.63 14.61
CA SER A 104 17.57 -16.87 14.98
C SER A 104 17.89 -18.33 15.33
N LYS A 105 16.91 -19.10 15.80
CA LYS A 105 17.05 -20.49 16.17
C LYS A 105 16.50 -21.47 15.13
N ARG A 106 15.57 -21.05 14.31
CA ARG A 106 14.90 -21.91 13.33
C ARG A 106 14.25 -21.03 12.26
N GLU A 107 14.62 -21.26 11.02
CA GLU A 107 14.01 -20.64 9.87
C GLU A 107 12.50 -20.84 9.84
N LEU A 108 11.80 -19.89 9.26
CA LEU A 108 10.35 -19.89 9.14
C LEU A 108 9.95 -20.30 7.72
N ASN A 109 8.90 -21.06 7.60
CA ASN A 109 8.26 -21.32 6.32
C ASN A 109 6.74 -21.23 6.44
N LEU A 110 6.04 -21.17 5.29
CA LEU A 110 4.58 -21.02 5.22
C LEU A 110 3.76 -22.14 5.88
N SER A 111 4.39 -23.29 6.17
CA SER A 111 3.74 -24.40 6.88
C SER A 111 4.01 -24.39 8.38
N ASP A 112 4.78 -23.41 8.88
CA ASP A 112 5.16 -23.34 10.29
C ASP A 112 4.00 -22.84 11.16
N GLU A 113 3.69 -23.59 12.21
CA GLU A 113 2.62 -23.26 13.16
C GLU A 113 2.87 -21.96 13.93
N ARG A 114 4.14 -21.51 14.05
CA ARG A 114 4.51 -20.24 14.68
C ARG A 114 3.82 -19.05 14.01
N LEU A 115 3.50 -19.12 12.71
CA LEU A 115 2.75 -18.07 12.02
C LEU A 115 1.37 -17.89 12.65
N GLU A 116 0.60 -18.96 12.77
CA GLU A 116 -0.74 -18.87 13.38
C GLU A 116 -0.68 -18.52 14.88
N GLN A 117 0.29 -19.09 15.61
CA GLN A 117 0.50 -18.77 17.03
C GLN A 117 0.81 -17.29 17.23
N ALA A 118 1.67 -16.70 16.39
CA ALA A 118 2.02 -15.29 16.43
C ALA A 118 0.80 -14.41 16.14
N LEU A 119 0.00 -14.74 15.11
CA LEU A 119 -1.24 -14.02 14.79
C LEU A 119 -2.22 -14.02 15.96
N ARG A 120 -2.46 -15.18 16.56
CA ARG A 120 -3.36 -15.30 17.72
C ARG A 120 -2.86 -14.58 18.94
N LYS A 121 -1.54 -14.62 19.20
CA LYS A 121 -0.92 -13.97 20.38
C LYS A 121 -0.94 -12.45 20.27
N THR A 122 -0.72 -11.91 19.07
CA THR A 122 -0.56 -10.46 18.85
C THR A 122 -1.84 -9.76 18.41
N GLY A 123 -2.85 -10.52 17.96
CA GLY A 123 -4.03 -9.97 17.32
C GLY A 123 -3.72 -9.22 16.02
N ALA A 124 -2.60 -9.55 15.37
CA ALA A 124 -2.19 -8.88 14.14
C ALA A 124 -3.23 -9.10 13.02
N GLN A 125 -3.59 -8.00 12.35
CA GLN A 125 -4.61 -7.99 11.31
C GLN A 125 -3.99 -8.00 9.91
N LEU A 126 -2.68 -7.80 9.82
CA LEU A 126 -1.89 -7.93 8.61
C LEU A 126 -0.64 -8.77 8.89
N MET A 127 -0.34 -9.71 8.00
CA MET A 127 0.94 -10.43 7.93
C MET A 127 1.56 -10.21 6.56
N VAL A 128 2.85 -9.92 6.53
CA VAL A 128 3.62 -9.73 5.29
C VAL A 128 4.80 -10.68 5.28
N LEU A 129 5.03 -11.34 4.12
CA LEU A 129 6.19 -12.19 3.86
C LEU A 129 6.93 -11.65 2.62
N ASP A 130 8.18 -11.24 2.81
CA ASP A 130 8.99 -10.51 1.81
C ASP A 130 10.42 -11.09 1.71
N PRO A 131 10.77 -11.77 0.62
CA PRO A 131 9.89 -12.26 -0.42
C PRO A 131 9.31 -13.65 -0.10
N ILE A 132 8.18 -13.97 -0.71
CA ILE A 132 7.49 -15.27 -0.52
C ILE A 132 8.39 -16.46 -0.83
N GLN A 133 9.30 -16.31 -1.79
CA GLN A 133 10.20 -17.38 -2.23
C GLN A 133 11.03 -17.96 -1.08
N ALA A 134 11.46 -17.11 -0.14
CA ALA A 134 12.25 -17.52 1.01
C ALA A 134 11.45 -18.35 2.04
N TYR A 135 10.12 -18.27 2.00
CA TYR A 135 9.24 -18.92 2.97
C TYR A 135 8.52 -20.14 2.44
N LEU A 136 8.85 -20.63 1.26
CA LEU A 136 8.24 -21.86 0.70
C LEU A 136 8.71 -23.13 1.42
N GLY A 137 9.94 -23.10 1.96
CA GLY A 137 10.59 -24.23 2.60
C GLY A 137 11.55 -24.97 1.66
N ASP A 138 12.46 -25.75 2.27
CA ASP A 138 13.49 -26.47 1.55
C ASP A 138 12.94 -27.46 0.54
N GLY A 139 13.54 -27.46 -0.66
CA GLY A 139 13.21 -28.41 -1.72
C GLY A 139 11.88 -28.17 -2.44
N VAL A 140 11.17 -27.11 -2.13
CA VAL A 140 9.92 -26.75 -2.82
C VAL A 140 10.24 -25.97 -4.09
N ASP A 141 9.91 -26.54 -5.24
CA ASP A 141 10.00 -25.85 -6.53
C ASP A 141 8.76 -24.96 -6.75
N MET A 142 8.98 -23.62 -6.68
CA MET A 142 7.92 -22.63 -6.86
C MET A 142 7.22 -22.68 -8.22
N HIS A 143 7.79 -23.38 -9.22
CA HIS A 143 7.19 -23.55 -10.54
C HIS A 143 6.32 -24.81 -10.63
N ARG A 144 6.35 -25.67 -9.63
CA ARG A 144 5.56 -26.91 -9.58
C ARG A 144 4.28 -26.73 -8.80
N ALA A 145 3.18 -26.72 -9.51
CA ALA A 145 1.84 -26.55 -8.96
C ALA A 145 1.51 -27.54 -7.81
N ASN A 146 1.90 -28.81 -7.95
CA ASN A 146 1.66 -29.86 -6.96
C ASN A 146 2.41 -29.65 -5.63
N GLU A 147 3.53 -28.93 -5.65
CA GLU A 147 4.32 -28.61 -4.46
C GLU A 147 3.81 -27.33 -3.77
N VAL A 148 3.49 -26.30 -4.55
CA VAL A 148 3.06 -24.99 -4.05
C VAL A 148 1.61 -24.97 -3.56
N ARG A 149 0.69 -25.66 -4.28
CA ARG A 149 -0.74 -25.62 -3.97
C ARG A 149 -1.10 -26.05 -2.53
N PRO A 150 -0.54 -27.17 -1.97
CA PRO A 150 -0.84 -27.56 -0.58
C PRO A 150 -0.38 -26.51 0.45
N ILE A 151 0.75 -25.86 0.21
CA ILE A 151 1.31 -24.81 1.08
C ILE A 151 0.38 -23.61 1.08
N LEU A 152 0.06 -23.07 -0.10
CA LEU A 152 -0.84 -21.92 -0.22
C LEU A 152 -2.24 -22.20 0.33
N LYS A 153 -2.76 -23.43 0.17
CA LYS A 153 -4.04 -23.84 0.76
C LYS A 153 -4.03 -23.76 2.28
N ARG A 154 -2.94 -24.21 2.93
CA ARG A 154 -2.78 -24.13 4.39
C ARG A 154 -2.67 -22.69 4.84
N THR A 155 -1.87 -21.86 4.15
CA THR A 155 -1.71 -20.44 4.45
C THR A 155 -3.05 -19.70 4.29
N ALA A 156 -3.82 -19.98 3.24
CA ALA A 156 -5.14 -19.40 3.05
C ALA A 156 -6.12 -19.82 4.17
N ALA A 157 -6.10 -21.08 4.58
CA ALA A 157 -6.91 -21.56 5.68
C ALA A 157 -6.51 -20.94 7.04
N MET A 158 -5.21 -20.69 7.27
CA MET A 158 -4.72 -19.95 8.44
C MET A 158 -5.24 -18.50 8.42
N ALA A 159 -5.11 -17.81 7.29
CA ALA A 159 -5.62 -16.46 7.12
C ALA A 159 -7.13 -16.40 7.44
N GLU A 160 -7.90 -17.32 6.92
CA GLU A 160 -9.35 -17.41 7.15
C GLU A 160 -9.71 -17.65 8.62
N ARG A 161 -9.05 -18.61 9.29
CA ARG A 161 -9.28 -18.91 10.71
C ARG A 161 -8.90 -17.75 11.66
N THR A 162 -7.93 -16.95 11.29
CA THR A 162 -7.43 -15.83 12.10
C THR A 162 -8.06 -14.48 11.73
N GLY A 163 -8.74 -14.41 10.58
CA GLY A 163 -9.25 -13.14 10.02
C GLY A 163 -8.14 -12.20 9.52
N CYS A 164 -6.87 -12.65 9.54
CA CYS A 164 -5.72 -11.83 9.16
C CYS A 164 -5.60 -11.70 7.65
N ALA A 165 -5.42 -10.48 7.12
CA ALA A 165 -5.00 -10.26 5.75
C ALA A 165 -3.53 -10.68 5.59
N VAL A 166 -3.21 -11.45 4.55
CA VAL A 166 -1.83 -11.91 4.31
C VAL A 166 -1.33 -11.37 2.99
N ILE A 167 -0.24 -10.60 3.01
CA ILE A 167 0.47 -10.14 1.82
C ILE A 167 1.67 -11.05 1.56
N LEU A 168 1.76 -11.56 0.34
CA LEU A 168 2.89 -12.30 -0.19
C LEU A 168 3.58 -11.43 -1.24
N ILE A 169 4.77 -10.93 -0.94
CA ILE A 169 5.57 -10.14 -1.88
C ILE A 169 6.43 -11.09 -2.71
N GLY A 170 6.45 -10.89 -4.03
CA GLY A 170 7.28 -11.72 -4.89
C GLY A 170 7.74 -11.04 -6.17
N HIS A 171 8.76 -11.64 -6.78
CA HIS A 171 9.33 -11.19 -8.04
C HIS A 171 8.61 -11.86 -9.22
N MET A 172 8.31 -11.09 -10.25
CA MET A 172 7.74 -11.64 -11.49
C MET A 172 8.81 -12.38 -12.32
N ASN A 173 8.37 -13.38 -13.07
CA ASN A 173 9.22 -14.06 -14.05
C ASN A 173 9.61 -13.10 -15.20
N LYS A 174 10.90 -13.12 -15.58
CA LYS A 174 11.46 -12.27 -16.65
C LYS A 174 11.04 -12.67 -18.07
N ALA A 175 10.01 -13.46 -18.27
CA ALA A 175 9.54 -13.87 -19.61
C ALA A 175 9.01 -12.63 -20.36
N GLN A 176 9.83 -12.10 -21.29
CA GLN A 176 9.43 -10.99 -22.16
C GLN A 176 8.35 -11.45 -23.17
N GLY A 177 7.34 -10.60 -23.38
CA GLY A 177 6.33 -10.81 -24.44
C GLY A 177 5.08 -11.61 -24.03
N LEU A 178 4.97 -12.09 -22.79
CA LEU A 178 3.73 -12.71 -22.29
C LEU A 178 2.77 -11.65 -21.74
N LYS A 179 1.46 -11.88 -21.93
CA LYS A 179 0.40 -11.09 -21.28
C LYS A 179 0.56 -11.12 -19.76
N SER A 180 0.11 -10.07 -19.07
CA SER A 180 0.20 -9.88 -17.61
C SER A 180 -0.10 -11.14 -16.79
N GLY A 181 -1.14 -11.86 -17.12
CA GLY A 181 -1.54 -13.09 -16.44
C GLY A 181 -0.55 -14.26 -16.52
N TYR A 182 0.44 -14.22 -17.42
CA TYR A 182 1.48 -15.25 -17.59
C TYR A 182 2.86 -14.85 -17.07
N ARG A 183 3.06 -13.56 -16.71
CA ARG A 183 4.30 -13.07 -16.09
C ARG A 183 4.30 -13.21 -14.57
N GLY A 184 3.30 -13.88 -14.01
CA GLY A 184 3.08 -14.00 -12.57
C GLY A 184 4.23 -14.64 -11.80
N LEU A 185 4.13 -14.55 -10.48
CA LEU A 185 5.01 -15.17 -9.51
C LEU A 185 4.97 -16.70 -9.64
N GLY A 186 6.05 -17.34 -10.06
CA GLY A 186 6.18 -18.80 -10.06
C GLY A 186 5.08 -19.53 -10.83
N SER A 187 4.45 -20.52 -10.18
CA SER A 187 3.34 -21.27 -10.78
C SER A 187 2.04 -20.45 -10.79
N ILE A 188 1.13 -20.81 -11.71
CA ILE A 188 -0.22 -20.21 -11.79
C ILE A 188 -1.02 -20.38 -10.49
N ASP A 189 -0.62 -21.32 -9.62
CA ASP A 189 -1.30 -21.59 -8.34
C ASP A 189 -1.15 -20.44 -7.33
N PHE A 190 -0.07 -19.64 -7.39
CA PHE A 190 0.03 -18.44 -6.59
C PHE A 190 -1.13 -17.47 -6.90
N ARG A 191 -1.33 -17.19 -8.20
CA ARG A 191 -2.44 -16.35 -8.64
C ARG A 191 -3.81 -16.96 -8.33
N ALA A 192 -3.93 -18.30 -8.45
CA ALA A 192 -5.17 -19.02 -8.17
C ALA A 192 -5.56 -18.95 -6.68
N ALA A 193 -4.59 -19.10 -5.78
CA ALA A 193 -4.82 -19.07 -4.34
C ALA A 193 -5.13 -17.67 -3.81
N ALA A 194 -4.54 -16.62 -4.38
CA ALA A 194 -4.78 -15.25 -3.98
C ALA A 194 -6.18 -14.76 -4.39
N ARG A 195 -6.81 -13.96 -3.54
CA ARG A 195 -8.07 -13.28 -3.84
C ARG A 195 -7.87 -11.90 -4.45
N SER A 196 -6.73 -11.26 -4.17
CA SER A 196 -6.29 -10.01 -4.77
C SER A 196 -4.85 -10.17 -5.28
N VAL A 197 -4.56 -9.61 -6.45
CA VAL A 197 -3.21 -9.57 -7.02
C VAL A 197 -2.91 -8.15 -7.45
N LEU A 198 -1.86 -7.57 -6.89
CA LEU A 198 -1.39 -6.22 -7.16
C LEU A 198 -0.07 -6.30 -7.94
N VAL A 199 0.04 -5.53 -9.00
CA VAL A 199 1.25 -5.40 -9.82
C VAL A 199 1.85 -4.02 -9.58
N VAL A 200 3.13 -3.98 -9.26
CA VAL A 200 3.88 -2.74 -9.04
C VAL A 200 4.88 -2.57 -10.18
N GLY A 201 4.89 -1.40 -10.80
CA GLY A 201 5.84 -1.04 -11.84
C GLY A 201 6.09 0.45 -11.90
N ARG A 202 7.15 0.86 -12.63
CA ARG A 202 7.50 2.27 -12.81
C ARG A 202 7.13 2.77 -14.19
N LEU A 203 6.88 4.07 -14.29
CA LEU A 203 6.74 4.74 -15.56
C LEU A 203 8.14 5.01 -16.15
N LYS A 204 8.30 4.77 -17.45
CA LYS A 204 9.56 5.03 -18.16
C LYS A 204 9.88 6.53 -18.26
N ASP A 205 8.84 7.34 -18.47
CA ASP A 205 8.98 8.78 -18.66
C ASP A 205 9.22 9.52 -17.32
N ASP A 206 8.82 8.92 -16.19
CA ASP A 206 9.09 9.42 -14.85
C ASP A 206 9.49 8.28 -13.92
N PRO A 207 10.79 7.93 -13.86
CA PRO A 207 11.28 6.83 -13.05
C PRO A 207 11.10 7.00 -11.53
N ALA A 208 10.78 8.18 -11.03
CA ALA A 208 10.44 8.39 -9.64
C ALA A 208 9.01 7.94 -9.33
N VAL A 209 8.12 7.93 -10.33
CA VAL A 209 6.73 7.50 -10.18
C VAL A 209 6.59 6.00 -10.35
N ARG A 210 5.83 5.41 -9.46
CA ARG A 210 5.42 4.01 -9.43
C ARG A 210 3.91 3.90 -9.47
N ILE A 211 3.43 2.83 -10.07
CA ILE A 211 2.00 2.52 -10.15
C ILE A 211 1.76 1.15 -9.53
N VAL A 212 0.71 1.06 -8.73
CA VAL A 212 0.12 -0.20 -8.26
C VAL A 212 -1.17 -0.40 -9.01
N ALA A 213 -1.26 -1.44 -9.83
CA ALA A 213 -2.48 -1.83 -10.53
C ALA A 213 -2.99 -3.16 -10.00
N GLN A 214 -4.32 -3.31 -9.89
CA GLN A 214 -4.93 -4.56 -9.46
C GLN A 214 -5.17 -5.46 -10.67
N ASP A 215 -4.42 -6.57 -10.76
CA ASP A 215 -4.48 -7.57 -11.84
C ASP A 215 -5.56 -8.63 -11.62
N LYS A 216 -6.04 -8.77 -10.39
CA LYS A 216 -7.11 -9.69 -10.00
C LYS A 216 -7.79 -9.22 -8.75
N ASN A 217 -9.11 -9.28 -8.75
CA ASN A 217 -9.95 -9.26 -7.58
C ASN A 217 -11.06 -10.32 -7.72
N SER A 218 -11.14 -11.27 -6.79
CA SER A 218 -12.16 -12.33 -6.83
C SER A 218 -13.36 -12.05 -5.93
N LEU A 219 -13.37 -10.92 -5.21
CA LEU A 219 -14.32 -10.63 -4.14
C LEU A 219 -15.07 -9.30 -4.34
N ALA A 220 -14.58 -8.44 -5.23
CA ALA A 220 -15.16 -7.16 -5.59
C ALA A 220 -14.73 -6.79 -7.02
N PRO A 221 -15.32 -5.73 -7.63
CA PRO A 221 -14.74 -5.11 -8.81
C PRO A 221 -13.30 -4.66 -8.55
N GLU A 222 -12.46 -4.69 -9.58
CA GLU A 222 -11.08 -4.23 -9.49
C GLU A 222 -11.04 -2.74 -9.13
N GLY A 223 -10.13 -2.40 -8.21
CA GLY A 223 -9.88 -1.02 -7.81
C GLY A 223 -9.11 -0.25 -8.88
N LYS A 224 -9.14 1.07 -8.79
CA LYS A 224 -8.31 1.94 -9.64
C LYS A 224 -6.84 1.72 -9.37
N SER A 225 -6.01 1.93 -10.37
CA SER A 225 -4.56 1.98 -10.18
C SER A 225 -4.17 3.16 -9.29
N ILE A 226 -3.17 2.95 -8.44
CA ILE A 226 -2.70 3.94 -7.47
C ILE A 226 -1.27 4.33 -7.81
N ALA A 227 -1.05 5.64 -7.97
CA ALA A 227 0.26 6.21 -8.19
C ALA A 227 0.92 6.61 -6.87
N PHE A 228 2.21 6.36 -6.76
CA PHE A 228 3.06 6.85 -5.69
C PHE A 228 4.44 7.26 -6.22
N GLN A 229 5.10 8.15 -5.52
CA GLN A 229 6.42 8.64 -5.87
C GLN A 229 7.43 8.14 -4.84
N LEU A 230 8.58 7.68 -5.35
CA LEU A 230 9.78 7.38 -4.55
C LEU A 230 10.85 8.40 -4.94
N ASP A 231 11.18 9.26 -4.02
CA ASP A 231 12.23 10.27 -4.17
C ASP A 231 13.26 10.06 -3.06
N GLY A 232 14.53 9.96 -3.42
CA GLY A 232 15.63 9.76 -2.47
C GLY A 232 15.72 10.84 -1.39
N GLU A 233 15.32 12.08 -1.72
CA GLU A 233 15.33 13.21 -0.78
C GLU A 233 13.98 13.42 -0.07
N ARG A 234 12.87 13.14 -0.76
CA ARG A 234 11.50 13.41 -0.29
C ARG A 234 10.76 12.19 0.22
N GLY A 235 11.36 10.99 0.09
CA GLY A 235 10.78 9.74 0.56
C GLY A 235 9.56 9.27 -0.26
N PHE A 236 8.62 8.59 0.41
CA PHE A 236 7.40 8.07 -0.19
C PHE A 236 6.26 9.10 -0.18
N LYS A 237 5.57 9.25 -1.33
CA LYS A 237 4.37 10.10 -1.44
C LYS A 237 3.28 9.45 -2.28
N TRP A 238 2.06 9.42 -1.76
CA TRP A 238 0.88 9.07 -2.55
C TRP A 238 0.58 10.15 -3.57
N LYS A 239 0.39 9.76 -4.85
CA LYS A 239 0.01 10.67 -5.96
C LYS A 239 -1.47 10.54 -6.34
N GLY A 240 -2.21 9.65 -5.68
CA GLY A 240 -3.62 9.40 -5.93
C GLY A 240 -3.89 8.30 -6.95
N THR A 241 -5.14 8.19 -7.37
CA THR A 241 -5.57 7.18 -8.35
C THR A 241 -5.38 7.63 -9.78
N CYS A 242 -5.18 6.67 -10.68
CA CYS A 242 -5.06 6.88 -12.12
C CYS A 242 -5.75 5.74 -12.88
N ASP A 243 -5.97 5.95 -14.18
CA ASP A 243 -6.66 4.98 -15.05
C ASP A 243 -5.69 4.10 -15.87
N LEU A 244 -4.43 3.95 -15.41
CA LEU A 244 -3.45 3.08 -16.05
C LEU A 244 -3.79 1.61 -15.81
N SER A 245 -3.78 0.82 -16.87
CA SER A 245 -4.00 -0.62 -16.82
C SER A 245 -2.77 -1.38 -16.30
N VAL A 246 -2.93 -2.65 -15.97
CA VAL A 246 -1.81 -3.54 -15.61
C VAL A 246 -0.81 -3.65 -16.77
N ASP A 247 -1.29 -3.70 -18.02
CA ASP A 247 -0.41 -3.78 -19.21
C ASP A 247 0.40 -2.48 -19.39
N ASP A 248 -0.18 -1.31 -19.10
CA ASP A 248 0.56 -0.04 -19.08
C ASP A 248 1.66 -0.06 -18.00
N VAL A 249 1.35 -0.55 -16.81
CA VAL A 249 2.31 -0.67 -15.71
C VAL A 249 3.45 -1.61 -16.07
N LEU A 250 3.15 -2.78 -16.63
CA LEU A 250 4.16 -3.78 -17.01
C LEU A 250 5.03 -3.36 -18.21
N SER A 251 4.48 -2.58 -19.12
CA SER A 251 5.23 -2.00 -20.24
C SER A 251 5.99 -0.73 -19.84
N GLY A 252 5.63 -0.14 -18.68
CA GLY A 252 6.12 1.17 -18.24
C GLY A 252 5.63 2.30 -19.15
N SER A 253 4.53 2.07 -19.89
CA SER A 253 3.92 3.06 -20.78
C SER A 253 2.76 3.76 -20.09
N GLY A 254 2.38 4.92 -20.61
CA GLY A 254 1.27 5.71 -20.11
C GLY A 254 1.71 7.03 -19.46
N LYS A 255 0.85 8.02 -19.59
CA LYS A 255 1.03 9.32 -18.90
C LYS A 255 0.24 9.33 -17.62
N LEU A 256 0.90 9.67 -16.53
CA LEU A 256 0.23 9.82 -15.26
C LEU A 256 -0.71 11.03 -15.30
N GLN A 257 -1.99 10.78 -15.16
CA GLN A 257 -3.01 11.78 -14.93
C GLN A 257 -3.76 11.40 -13.65
N THR A 258 -3.51 12.10 -12.57
CA THR A 258 -4.22 11.90 -11.31
C THR A 258 -4.93 13.17 -10.89
N LYS A 259 -6.06 13.06 -10.19
CA LYS A 259 -6.73 14.22 -9.62
C LYS A 259 -5.84 14.97 -8.61
N THR A 260 -4.93 14.24 -7.95
CA THR A 260 -3.94 14.85 -7.04
C THR A 260 -2.95 15.70 -7.81
N LEU A 261 -2.40 15.19 -8.92
CA LEU A 261 -1.46 15.93 -9.76
C LEU A 261 -2.12 17.18 -10.38
N GLN A 262 -3.33 17.00 -10.94
CA GLN A 262 -4.11 18.15 -11.45
C GLN A 262 -4.34 19.21 -10.37
N MET A 263 -4.61 18.77 -9.13
CA MET A 263 -4.81 19.71 -8.02
C MET A 263 -3.48 20.34 -7.55
N GLU A 264 -2.37 19.61 -7.60
CA GLU A 264 -1.03 20.17 -7.32
C GLU A 264 -0.69 21.27 -8.32
N GLU A 265 -0.83 21.03 -9.62
CA GLU A 265 -0.61 22.02 -10.67
C GLU A 265 -1.51 23.25 -10.51
N GLU A 266 -2.78 23.04 -10.18
CA GLU A 266 -3.73 24.12 -9.94
C GLU A 266 -3.39 24.91 -8.67
N LEU A 267 -2.95 24.25 -7.60
CA LEU A 267 -2.49 24.92 -6.37
C LEU A 267 -1.24 25.76 -6.63
N GLU A 268 -0.25 25.25 -7.37
CA GLU A 268 0.93 26.02 -7.76
C GLU A 268 0.55 27.27 -8.57
N ARG A 269 -0.44 27.14 -9.46
CA ARG A 269 -0.96 28.26 -10.24
C ARG A 269 -1.70 29.28 -9.37
N MET A 270 -2.59 28.82 -8.47
CA MET A 270 -3.40 29.70 -7.61
C MET A 270 -2.57 30.39 -6.53
N LEU A 271 -1.57 29.69 -5.99
CA LEU A 271 -0.75 30.14 -4.87
C LEU A 271 0.55 30.85 -5.31
N ARG A 272 0.62 31.34 -6.55
CA ARG A 272 1.66 32.30 -6.93
C ARG A 272 1.64 33.54 -6.00
N GLU A 273 0.43 33.84 -5.50
CA GLU A 273 0.20 34.76 -4.37
C GLU A 273 -0.66 34.01 -3.34
N ALA A 274 -0.65 34.49 -2.08
CA ALA A 274 -1.45 33.86 -1.05
C ALA A 274 -2.96 33.91 -1.39
N ALA A 275 -3.64 32.77 -1.37
CA ALA A 275 -5.08 32.66 -1.64
C ALA A 275 -5.85 32.28 -0.37
N THR A 276 -7.13 32.66 -0.29
CA THR A 276 -7.98 32.23 0.82
C THR A 276 -8.29 30.73 0.72
N ALA A 277 -8.35 30.06 1.87
CA ALA A 277 -8.71 28.63 1.93
C ALA A 277 -10.06 28.36 1.27
N GLU A 278 -11.01 29.31 1.38
CA GLU A 278 -12.33 29.22 0.76
C GLU A 278 -12.25 29.22 -0.78
N ALA A 279 -11.44 30.09 -1.38
CA ALA A 279 -11.23 30.14 -2.83
C ALA A 279 -10.63 28.81 -3.34
N VAL A 280 -9.68 28.25 -2.61
CA VAL A 280 -9.06 26.96 -2.94
C VAL A 280 -10.06 25.81 -2.84
N LEU A 281 -10.88 25.77 -1.78
CA LEU A 281 -11.92 24.74 -1.60
C LEU A 281 -12.98 24.81 -2.71
N ASN A 282 -13.41 26.02 -3.09
CA ASN A 282 -14.37 26.21 -4.17
C ASN A 282 -13.79 25.74 -5.51
N ARG A 283 -12.52 26.06 -5.77
CA ARG A 283 -11.84 25.61 -7.00
C ARG A 283 -11.71 24.09 -7.07
N ALA A 284 -11.37 23.45 -5.96
CA ALA A 284 -11.32 21.98 -5.88
C ALA A 284 -12.68 21.35 -6.19
N LYS A 285 -13.78 21.91 -5.68
CA LYS A 285 -15.14 21.46 -5.99
C LYS A 285 -15.47 21.61 -7.48
N GLU A 286 -15.13 22.73 -8.10
CA GLU A 286 -15.33 22.96 -9.55
C GLU A 286 -14.59 21.91 -10.39
N LEU A 287 -13.38 21.50 -9.98
CA LEU A 287 -12.60 20.47 -10.64
C LEU A 287 -13.03 19.02 -10.30
N GLY A 288 -14.07 18.86 -9.47
CA GLY A 288 -14.53 17.55 -9.02
C GLY A 288 -13.48 16.80 -8.20
N VAL A 289 -12.62 17.54 -7.48
CA VAL A 289 -11.59 17.01 -6.58
C VAL A 289 -12.15 16.90 -5.17
N SER A 290 -12.01 15.73 -4.55
CA SER A 290 -12.42 15.53 -3.15
C SER A 290 -11.57 16.36 -2.20
N GLU A 291 -12.13 16.75 -1.04
CA GLU A 291 -11.39 17.48 0.00
C GLU A 291 -10.14 16.71 0.45
N ARG A 292 -10.23 15.40 0.54
CA ARG A 292 -9.10 14.52 0.85
C ARG A 292 -7.99 14.64 -0.20
N THR A 293 -8.32 14.58 -1.48
CA THR A 293 -7.35 14.73 -2.59
C THR A 293 -6.70 16.11 -2.53
N LEU A 294 -7.47 17.15 -2.23
CA LEU A 294 -6.98 18.51 -2.01
C LEU A 294 -6.00 18.56 -0.83
N MET A 295 -6.33 17.94 0.32
CA MET A 295 -5.43 17.89 1.48
C MET A 295 -4.16 17.11 1.20
N THR A 296 -4.23 16.05 0.40
CA THR A 296 -3.06 15.31 -0.06
C THR A 296 -2.16 16.20 -0.93
N ALA A 297 -2.71 16.89 -1.90
CA ALA A 297 -1.97 17.85 -2.74
C ALA A 297 -1.35 18.97 -1.91
N LYS A 298 -2.09 19.53 -0.95
CA LYS A 298 -1.59 20.52 0.01
C LYS A 298 -0.37 20.02 0.78
N LYS A 299 -0.45 18.80 1.33
CA LYS A 299 0.65 18.16 2.07
C LYS A 299 1.86 17.93 1.16
N ASN A 300 1.64 17.44 -0.05
CA ASN A 300 2.70 17.16 -1.01
C ASN A 300 3.50 18.42 -1.40
N LEU A 301 2.82 19.54 -1.57
CA LEU A 301 3.44 20.83 -1.90
C LEU A 301 3.97 21.59 -0.66
N GLY A 302 3.77 21.05 0.55
CA GLY A 302 4.20 21.69 1.79
C GLY A 302 3.51 23.03 2.07
N ILE A 303 2.29 23.22 1.54
CA ILE A 303 1.54 24.47 1.65
C ILE A 303 1.25 24.82 3.11
N VAL A 304 1.61 26.03 3.50
CA VAL A 304 1.40 26.59 4.84
C VAL A 304 0.05 27.28 4.92
N SER A 305 -0.61 27.17 6.07
CA SER A 305 -1.84 27.91 6.38
C SER A 305 -1.58 28.98 7.41
N GLU A 306 -2.04 30.20 7.15
CA GLU A 306 -1.94 31.33 8.05
C GLU A 306 -3.30 31.99 8.25
N LYS A 307 -3.63 32.34 9.50
CA LYS A 307 -4.86 33.08 9.80
C LYS A 307 -4.60 34.59 9.70
N ARG A 308 -5.33 35.27 8.82
CA ARG A 308 -5.29 36.72 8.67
C ARG A 308 -6.67 37.30 8.95
N GLY A 309 -6.82 37.97 10.08
CA GLY A 309 -8.13 38.43 10.56
C GLY A 309 -9.09 37.25 10.81
N SER A 310 -10.24 37.22 10.14
CA SER A 310 -11.23 36.15 10.23
C SER A 310 -11.04 35.02 9.22
N GLN A 311 -10.08 35.14 8.29
CA GLN A 311 -9.91 34.21 7.16
C GLN A 311 -8.60 33.45 7.24
N TRP A 312 -8.60 32.21 6.70
CA TRP A 312 -7.42 31.39 6.51
C TRP A 312 -6.88 31.58 5.09
N TYR A 313 -5.57 31.77 4.99
CA TYR A 313 -4.83 31.87 3.73
C TYR A 313 -3.88 30.69 3.58
N TRP A 314 -3.73 30.22 2.36
CA TRP A 314 -2.78 29.20 1.96
C TRP A 314 -1.68 29.85 1.12
N MET A 315 -0.43 29.38 1.28
CA MET A 315 0.73 29.89 0.56
C MET A 315 1.78 28.81 0.38
N LEU A 316 2.58 28.88 -0.67
CA LEU A 316 3.72 28.01 -0.88
C LEU A 316 4.82 28.29 0.17
N PRO A 317 5.69 27.29 0.51
CA PRO A 317 6.70 27.40 1.58
C PRO A 317 7.63 28.60 1.42
N GLU A 318 8.10 28.86 0.21
CA GLU A 318 9.01 29.99 -0.10
C GLU A 318 8.39 31.35 0.19
N GLN A 319 7.09 31.49 0.05
CA GLN A 319 6.36 32.75 0.33
C GLN A 319 6.14 32.95 1.84
N GLY A 320 5.99 31.86 2.60
CA GLY A 320 5.81 31.88 4.06
C GLY A 320 7.04 32.44 4.78
N ASP A 321 8.25 32.19 4.30
CA ASP A 321 9.50 32.66 4.88
C ASP A 321 9.76 34.16 4.53
N VAL A 322 9.39 34.57 3.33
CA VAL A 322 9.50 36.00 2.91
C VAL A 322 8.53 36.87 3.71
N TYR A 323 7.31 36.38 3.96
CA TYR A 323 6.29 37.14 4.69
C TYR A 323 6.63 37.29 6.17
N LYS A 324 7.19 36.28 6.81
CA LYS A 324 7.69 36.39 8.19
C LYS A 324 8.80 37.39 8.34
N ARG A 325 9.71 37.55 7.35
CA ARG A 325 10.78 38.55 7.35
C ARG A 325 10.27 39.97 7.15
N GLN A 326 9.17 40.19 6.46
CA GLN A 326 8.62 41.53 6.19
C GLN A 326 7.79 42.10 7.35
N HIS A 327 7.30 41.29 8.27
CA HIS A 327 6.44 41.71 9.40
C HIS A 327 7.17 41.83 10.74
N TRP A 328 8.50 41.65 10.78
CA TRP A 328 9.34 41.82 11.96
C TRP A 328 10.22 43.09 11.79
N HIS A 329 9.60 44.20 11.48
CA HIS A 329 10.24 45.52 11.75
C HIS A 329 9.77 45.97 13.13
N TRP A 330 10.66 45.80 14.11
CA TRP A 330 10.58 46.49 15.36
C TRP A 330 10.83 47.99 15.08
N PRO A 331 10.01 48.90 15.59
CA PRO A 331 10.42 50.32 15.64
C PRO A 331 11.58 50.41 16.62
N CYS A 332 12.74 50.86 16.12
CA CYS A 332 13.80 51.35 16.98
C CYS A 332 13.24 52.51 17.78
N CYS A 333 13.07 52.30 19.09
CA CYS A 333 12.89 53.39 20.04
C CYS A 333 14.18 54.20 20.06
N GLY A 334 14.07 55.50 19.79
CA GLY A 334 15.06 56.51 20.10
C GLY A 334 15.16 56.75 21.60
#